data_1a754f77761ea879cd6189c981e97e3c
#
_entry.id   1a754f77761ea879cd6189c981e97e3c
#
_cell.length_a   1.000
_cell.length_b   1.000
_cell.length_c   1.000
_cell.angle_alpha   90.00
_cell.angle_beta   90.00
_cell.angle_gamma   90.00
#
_symmetry.space_group_name_H-M   'P 1'
#
loop_
_entity.id
_entity.type
_entity.pdbx_description
1 polymer ?
#
loop_
_entity_poly.entity_id
_entity_poly.type
_entity_poly.pdbx_seq_one_letter_code
_entity_poly.pdbx_strand_id
1 'polypeptide(L)'
;ILRDAFDRVKTQMKQEPLPVFEKAIENAAPAVEVVSKRIGGANYQVPREVRAERKFMLATRWIIQAARSKKGKAMAEKLAEEFMLAAKNEGSAIKKKQDTHRMAEANRAFAHFQW
;
A
#
# COMPACT_ATOMS: atom_id res chain seq x y z
N ILE A 1 4.29 -16.65 10.22
CA ILE A 1 4.74 -16.00 8.98
C ILE A 1 5.28 -14.59 9.25
N LEU A 2 4.53 -13.78 9.97
CA LEU A 2 4.97 -12.41 10.24
C LEU A 2 6.22 -12.35 11.10
N ARG A 3 6.29 -13.17 12.15
CA ARG A 3 7.48 -13.24 12.99
C ARG A 3 8.70 -13.66 12.17
N ASP A 4 8.56 -14.66 11.31
CA ASP A 4 9.66 -15.13 10.47
C ASP A 4 10.09 -14.05 9.48
N ALA A 5 9.13 -13.29 8.94
CA ALA A 5 9.44 -12.17 8.06
C ALA A 5 10.23 -11.10 8.80
N PHE A 6 9.87 -10.78 10.04
CA PHE A 6 10.59 -9.82 10.86
C PHE A 6 12.00 -10.30 11.18
N ASP A 7 12.17 -11.59 11.47
CA ASP A 7 13.49 -12.17 11.72
C ASP A 7 14.39 -12.05 10.49
N ARG A 8 13.84 -12.26 9.30
CA ARG A 8 14.58 -12.10 8.05
C ARG A 8 14.98 -10.65 7.80
N VAL A 9 14.09 -9.70 8.08
CA VAL A 9 14.38 -8.27 7.96
C VAL A 9 15.53 -7.91 8.88
N LYS A 10 15.49 -8.35 10.15
CA LYS A 10 16.55 -8.08 11.12
C LYS A 10 17.90 -8.60 10.64
N THR A 11 17.92 -9.82 10.12
CA THR A 11 19.14 -10.46 9.65
C THR A 11 19.72 -9.77 8.42
N GLN A 12 18.87 -9.47 7.43
CA GLN A 12 19.32 -8.94 6.14
C GLN A 12 19.66 -7.45 6.19
N MET A 13 18.88 -6.66 6.90
CA MET A 13 19.11 -5.21 6.99
C MET A 13 19.97 -4.82 8.18
N LYS A 14 20.19 -5.76 9.11
CA LYS A 14 20.90 -5.49 10.38
C LYS A 14 20.24 -4.35 11.16
N GLN A 15 18.91 -4.25 11.07
CA GLN A 15 18.09 -3.25 11.75
C GLN A 15 16.97 -3.94 12.49
N GLU A 16 16.43 -3.27 13.50
CA GLU A 16 15.24 -3.78 14.17
C GLU A 16 14.08 -3.83 13.19
N PRO A 17 13.30 -4.93 13.17
CA PRO A 17 12.26 -5.11 12.16
C PRO A 17 11.05 -4.19 12.33
N LEU A 18 10.71 -3.80 13.56
CA LEU A 18 9.51 -3.00 13.78
C LEU A 18 9.59 -1.61 13.14
N PRO A 19 10.69 -0.83 13.29
CA PRO A 19 10.82 0.42 12.56
C PRO A 19 10.79 0.26 11.04
N VAL A 20 11.36 -0.82 10.51
CA VAL A 20 11.31 -1.12 9.07
C VAL A 20 9.87 -1.37 8.64
N PHE A 21 9.13 -2.17 9.42
CA PHE A 21 7.71 -2.44 9.16
C PHE A 21 6.89 -1.15 9.20
N GLU A 22 7.08 -0.31 10.21
CA GLU A 22 6.37 0.95 10.33
C GLU A 22 6.65 1.88 9.15
N LYS A 23 7.90 1.96 8.72
CA LYS A 23 8.28 2.76 7.56
C LYS A 23 7.67 2.21 6.28
N ALA A 24 7.63 0.88 6.14
CA ALA A 24 7.01 0.23 4.99
C ALA A 24 5.51 0.57 4.90
N ILE A 25 4.80 0.50 6.02
CA ILE A 25 3.38 0.83 6.09
C ILE A 25 3.17 2.32 5.76
N GLU A 26 3.97 3.20 6.35
CA GLU A 26 3.89 4.64 6.10
C GLU A 26 4.09 4.95 4.62
N ASN A 27 5.09 4.33 4.00
CA ASN A 27 5.41 4.57 2.59
C ASN A 27 4.35 3.99 1.64
N ALA A 28 3.76 2.86 1.99
CA ALA A 28 2.75 2.20 1.15
C ALA A 28 1.34 2.77 1.32
N ALA A 29 1.09 3.50 2.42
CA ALA A 29 -0.25 4.02 2.71
C ALA A 29 -0.60 5.17 1.77
N PRO A 30 -1.77 5.13 1.10
CA PRO A 30 -2.20 6.23 0.23
C PRO A 30 -2.84 7.34 1.05
N ALA A 31 -2.62 8.59 0.62
CA ALA A 31 -3.31 9.73 1.22
C ALA A 31 -4.71 9.91 0.65
N VAL A 32 -4.90 9.51 -0.60
CA VAL A 32 -6.16 9.63 -1.32
C VAL A 32 -6.46 8.34 -2.06
N GLU A 33 -7.73 8.07 -2.30
CA GLU A 33 -8.20 6.96 -3.13
C GLU A 33 -9.36 7.44 -3.98
N VAL A 34 -9.78 6.63 -4.95
CA VAL A 34 -10.97 6.93 -5.74
C VAL A 34 -12.08 5.96 -5.38
N VAL A 35 -13.29 6.48 -5.30
CA VAL A 35 -14.50 5.67 -5.06
C VAL A 35 -15.48 5.93 -6.19
N SER A 36 -16.23 4.90 -6.57
CA SER A 36 -17.25 5.03 -7.59
C SER A 36 -18.47 5.72 -7.00
N LYS A 37 -18.98 6.72 -7.70
CA LYS A 37 -20.21 7.40 -7.34
C LYS A 37 -21.10 7.52 -8.57
N ARG A 38 -22.36 7.13 -8.42
CA ARG A 38 -23.33 7.23 -9.51
C ARG A 38 -24.09 8.54 -9.40
N ILE A 39 -23.97 9.37 -10.42
CA ILE A 39 -24.60 10.68 -10.48
C ILE A 39 -25.29 10.80 -11.84
N GLY A 40 -26.62 11.05 -11.83
CA GLY A 40 -27.38 11.26 -13.05
C GLY A 40 -27.31 10.08 -14.02
N GLY A 41 -27.18 8.85 -13.51
CA GLY A 41 -27.10 7.65 -14.33
C GLY A 41 -25.70 7.31 -14.83
N ALA A 42 -24.69 8.16 -14.59
CA ALA A 42 -23.30 7.90 -14.95
C ALA A 42 -22.48 7.56 -13.70
N ASN A 43 -21.46 6.72 -13.89
CA ASN A 43 -20.53 6.36 -12.82
C ASN A 43 -19.28 7.24 -12.92
N TYR A 44 -18.90 7.85 -11.78
CA TYR A 44 -17.71 8.67 -11.68
C TYR A 44 -16.74 8.08 -10.66
N GLN A 45 -15.46 8.16 -10.95
CA GLN A 45 -14.40 7.83 -9.99
C GLN A 45 -14.05 9.11 -9.26
N VAL A 46 -14.49 9.22 -7.99
CA VAL A 46 -14.37 10.45 -7.21
C VAL A 46 -13.23 10.29 -6.20
N PRO A 47 -12.22 11.19 -6.19
CA PRO A 47 -11.15 11.13 -5.20
C PRO A 47 -11.67 11.45 -3.80
N ARG A 48 -11.12 10.75 -2.82
CA ARG A 48 -11.50 10.87 -1.43
C ARG A 48 -10.28 10.74 -0.54
N GLU A 49 -10.21 11.57 0.51
CA GLU A 49 -9.17 11.45 1.51
C GLU A 49 -9.31 10.14 2.27
N VAL A 50 -8.18 9.48 2.57
CA VAL A 50 -8.17 8.18 3.25
C VAL A 50 -7.91 8.41 4.74
N ARG A 51 -8.79 7.86 5.58
CA ARG A 51 -8.63 7.94 7.04
C ARG A 51 -7.54 6.99 7.54
N ALA A 52 -7.04 7.24 8.74
CA ALA A 52 -5.89 6.53 9.31
C ALA A 52 -6.08 5.01 9.34
N GLU A 53 -7.24 4.53 9.79
CA GLU A 53 -7.50 3.08 9.86
C GLU A 53 -7.48 2.44 8.49
N ARG A 54 -8.03 3.14 7.50
CA ARG A 54 -8.06 2.63 6.13
C ARG A 54 -6.69 2.71 5.47
N LYS A 55 -5.88 3.72 5.82
CA LYS A 55 -4.49 3.79 5.36
C LYS A 55 -3.72 2.54 5.75
N PHE A 56 -3.82 2.15 7.01
CA PHE A 56 -3.16 0.95 7.51
C PHE A 56 -3.68 -0.29 6.78
N MET A 57 -4.99 -0.42 6.63
CA MET A 57 -5.61 -1.56 5.97
C MET A 57 -5.18 -1.68 4.51
N LEU A 58 -5.16 -0.57 3.78
CA LEU A 58 -4.75 -0.58 2.38
C LEU A 58 -3.26 -0.88 2.23
N ALA A 59 -2.42 -0.28 3.08
CA ALA A 59 -0.98 -0.53 3.04
C ALA A 59 -0.68 -2.00 3.29
N THR A 60 -1.28 -2.61 4.31
CA THR A 60 -1.07 -4.03 4.62
C THR A 60 -1.59 -4.92 3.50
N ARG A 61 -2.76 -4.62 2.96
CA ARG A 61 -3.36 -5.38 1.87
C ARG A 61 -2.46 -5.37 0.64
N TRP A 62 -1.94 -4.21 0.26
CA TRP A 62 -1.10 -4.09 -0.93
C TRP A 62 0.25 -4.78 -0.76
N ILE A 63 0.83 -4.71 0.45
CA ILE A 63 2.07 -5.43 0.74
C ILE A 63 1.84 -6.94 0.65
N ILE A 64 0.75 -7.44 1.20
CA ILE A 64 0.41 -8.87 1.14
C ILE A 64 0.17 -9.30 -0.32
N GLN A 65 -0.56 -8.51 -1.10
CA GLN A 65 -0.80 -8.82 -2.50
C GLN A 65 0.50 -8.84 -3.30
N ALA A 66 1.39 -7.89 -3.05
CA ALA A 66 2.71 -7.86 -3.70
C ALA A 66 3.52 -9.09 -3.34
N ALA A 67 3.50 -9.49 -2.07
CA ALA A 67 4.19 -10.72 -1.64
C ALA A 67 3.60 -11.96 -2.31
N ARG A 68 2.28 -12.06 -2.39
CA ARG A 68 1.61 -13.21 -3.01
C ARG A 68 1.93 -13.34 -4.49
N SER A 69 2.22 -12.25 -5.17
CA SER A 69 2.54 -12.28 -6.61
C SER A 69 3.93 -12.85 -6.90
N LYS A 70 4.79 -12.92 -5.90
CA LYS A 70 6.13 -13.50 -6.05
C LYS A 70 6.04 -15.02 -6.01
N LYS A 71 6.95 -15.69 -6.73
CA LYS A 71 6.96 -17.15 -6.85
C LYS A 71 8.27 -17.72 -6.34
N GLY A 72 8.22 -19.01 -5.95
CA GLY A 72 9.43 -19.77 -5.65
C GLY A 72 10.00 -19.56 -4.25
N LYS A 73 9.28 -18.87 -3.36
CA LYS A 73 9.75 -18.59 -2.00
C LYS A 73 8.63 -18.79 -0.98
N ALA A 74 9.02 -19.02 0.27
CA ALA A 74 8.07 -19.08 1.37
C ALA A 74 7.46 -17.69 1.60
N MET A 75 6.23 -17.65 2.13
CA MET A 75 5.52 -16.39 2.36
C MET A 75 6.28 -15.45 3.30
N ALA A 76 6.93 -15.98 4.34
CA ALA A 76 7.72 -15.17 5.25
C ALA A 76 8.86 -14.43 4.52
N GLU A 77 9.50 -15.10 3.58
CA GLU A 77 10.57 -14.51 2.78
C GLU A 77 10.03 -13.44 1.82
N LYS A 78 8.89 -13.73 1.20
CA LYS A 78 8.23 -12.76 0.31
C LYS A 78 7.81 -11.51 1.06
N LEU A 79 7.22 -11.66 2.24
CA LEU A 79 6.82 -10.52 3.08
C LEU A 79 8.04 -9.72 3.52
N ALA A 80 9.11 -10.37 3.93
CA ALA A 80 10.34 -9.69 4.34
C ALA A 80 10.88 -8.82 3.20
N GLU A 81 10.91 -9.35 1.99
CA GLU A 81 11.35 -8.59 0.81
C GLU A 81 10.47 -7.37 0.58
N GLU A 82 9.16 -7.53 0.66
CA GLU A 82 8.24 -6.41 0.46
C GLU A 82 8.37 -5.35 1.54
N PHE A 83 8.54 -5.74 2.81
CA PHE A 83 8.78 -4.78 3.88
C PHE A 83 10.07 -3.99 3.62
N MET A 84 11.14 -4.67 3.22
CA MET A 84 12.42 -4.00 2.95
C MET A 84 12.32 -3.06 1.76
N LEU A 85 11.67 -3.48 0.68
CA LEU A 85 11.46 -2.65 -0.51
C LEU A 85 10.59 -1.44 -0.18
N ALA A 86 9.47 -1.65 0.48
CA ALA A 86 8.54 -0.57 0.83
C ALA A 86 9.20 0.44 1.77
N ALA A 87 10.03 -0.01 2.71
CA ALA A 87 10.77 0.89 3.60
C ALA A 87 11.72 1.80 2.82
N LYS A 88 12.19 1.35 1.65
CA LYS A 88 13.02 2.14 0.74
C LYS A 88 12.20 2.89 -0.31
N ASN A 89 10.89 2.90 -0.17
CA ASN A 89 9.94 3.52 -1.10
C ASN A 89 9.97 2.87 -2.49
N GLU A 90 10.12 1.57 -2.53
CA GLU A 90 10.22 0.76 -3.75
C GLU A 90 9.25 -0.43 -3.67
N GLY A 91 9.11 -1.15 -4.77
CA GLY A 91 8.33 -2.38 -4.84
C GLY A 91 6.92 -2.19 -5.33
N SER A 92 6.20 -3.32 -5.46
CA SER A 92 4.85 -3.34 -6.04
C SER A 92 3.81 -2.61 -5.21
N ALA A 93 3.92 -2.65 -3.87
CA ALA A 93 2.99 -1.94 -3.00
C ALA A 93 3.12 -0.43 -3.19
N ILE A 94 4.34 0.08 -3.29
CA ILE A 94 4.58 1.51 -3.54
C ILE A 94 4.07 1.91 -4.91
N LYS A 95 4.26 1.06 -5.91
CA LYS A 95 3.71 1.31 -7.25
C LYS A 95 2.20 1.41 -7.21
N LYS A 96 1.54 0.54 -6.45
CA LYS A 96 0.08 0.57 -6.28
C LYS A 96 -0.38 1.89 -5.66
N LYS A 97 0.33 2.37 -4.65
CA LYS A 97 0.07 3.67 -4.03
C LYS A 97 0.20 4.80 -5.06
N GLN A 98 1.29 4.79 -5.82
CA GLN A 98 1.55 5.82 -6.83
C GLN A 98 0.48 5.81 -7.92
N ASP A 99 0.05 4.63 -8.36
CA ASP A 99 -1.01 4.49 -9.35
C ASP A 99 -2.33 5.03 -8.82
N THR A 100 -2.64 4.75 -7.55
CA THR A 100 -3.86 5.26 -6.89
C THR A 100 -3.83 6.78 -6.80
N HIS A 101 -2.69 7.36 -6.40
CA HIS A 101 -2.53 8.81 -6.33
C HIS A 101 -2.66 9.46 -7.71
N ARG A 102 -2.10 8.83 -8.72
CA ARG A 102 -2.18 9.32 -10.10
C ARG A 102 -3.62 9.31 -10.59
N MET A 103 -4.35 8.23 -10.29
CA MET A 103 -5.76 8.13 -10.64
C MET A 103 -6.60 9.19 -9.93
N ALA A 104 -6.34 9.43 -8.64
CA ALA A 104 -7.03 10.46 -7.88
C ALA A 104 -6.76 11.84 -8.43
N GLU A 105 -5.51 12.12 -8.83
CA GLU A 105 -5.15 13.40 -9.46
C GLU A 105 -5.84 13.57 -10.80
N ALA A 106 -5.90 12.52 -11.61
CA ALA A 106 -6.58 12.56 -12.90
C ALA A 106 -8.09 12.84 -12.74
N ASN A 107 -8.68 12.41 -11.63
CA ASN A 107 -10.12 12.58 -11.35
C ASN A 107 -10.39 13.73 -10.39
N ARG A 108 -9.43 14.60 -10.15
CA ARG A 108 -9.56 15.72 -9.21
C ARG A 108 -10.76 16.61 -9.50
N ALA A 109 -11.12 16.77 -10.76
CA ALA A 109 -12.27 17.59 -11.17
C ALA A 109 -13.59 17.09 -10.59
N PHE A 110 -13.68 15.82 -10.19
CA PHE A 110 -14.88 15.23 -9.61
C PHE A 110 -14.93 15.33 -8.08
N ALA A 111 -13.93 15.96 -7.46
CA ALA A 111 -13.87 16.05 -5.99
C ALA A 111 -15.11 16.74 -5.40
N HIS A 112 -15.74 17.67 -6.14
CA HIS A 112 -16.94 18.35 -5.69
C HIS A 112 -18.15 17.43 -5.55
N PHE A 113 -18.09 16.21 -6.08
CA PHE A 113 -19.14 15.21 -5.91
C PHE A 113 -19.02 14.41 -4.62
N GLN A 114 -18.06 14.72 -3.76
CA GLN A 114 -17.87 14.02 -2.49
C GLN A 114 -19.08 14.19 -1.59
N TRP A 115 -19.35 13.18 -0.77
CA TRP A 115 -20.46 13.16 0.19
C TRP A 115 -20.00 12.86 1.60
#